data_ee66ec1627b60b211730cab8d7e6fdd7
#
_entry.id   ee66ec1627b60b211730cab8d7e6fdd7
#
_cell.length_a   1.000
_cell.length_b   1.000
_cell.length_c   1.000
_cell.angle_alpha   90.00
_cell.angle_beta   90.00
_cell.angle_gamma   90.00
#
_symmetry.space_group_name_H-M   'P 1'
#
loop_
_entity.id
_entity.type
_entity.pdbx_description
1 polymer ?
#
loop_
_entity_poly.entity_id
_entity_poly.type
_entity_poly.pdbx_seq_one_letter_code
_entity_poly.pdbx_strand_id
1 'polypeptide(L)'
;MEKGDNVKRIIERFAKATSTIQTCLKAEGYDFMHSDHLGWILTCPSNLGTGLRAGAMVKVPLVSGRKDFKNLLGRMGLQARGTGGVDSASTGGTWDISNADRLGKSEIELVNIFIEGKFENSKLDGH
;
A
#
# COMPACT_ATOMS: atom_id res chain seq x y z
N MET A 1 -9.90 -4.14 6.56
CA MET A 1 -9.30 -2.91 7.16
C MET A 1 -9.34 -3.04 8.67
N GLU A 2 -8.40 -2.42 9.35
CA GLU A 2 -8.33 -2.38 10.81
C GLU A 2 -8.12 -0.94 11.26
N LYS A 3 -8.72 -0.55 12.38
CA LYS A 3 -8.50 0.79 12.95
C LYS A 3 -7.21 0.80 13.76
N GLY A 4 -6.49 1.91 13.73
CA GLY A 4 -5.21 2.06 14.44
C GLY A 4 -4.01 1.75 13.57
N ASP A 5 -2.87 1.49 14.19
CA ASP A 5 -1.56 1.37 13.54
C ASP A 5 -0.90 -0.01 13.70
N ASN A 6 -1.68 -1.03 14.09
CA ASN A 6 -1.16 -2.38 14.25
C ASN A 6 -0.92 -3.07 12.89
N VAL A 7 0.07 -2.56 12.16
CA VAL A 7 0.45 -3.06 10.84
C VAL A 7 0.88 -4.53 10.90
N LYS A 8 1.58 -4.94 11.97
CA LYS A 8 2.02 -6.33 12.15
C LYS A 8 0.84 -7.30 12.08
N ARG A 9 -0.23 -7.02 12.83
CA ARG A 9 -1.43 -7.86 12.85
C ARG A 9 -2.13 -7.93 11.48
N ILE A 10 -2.12 -6.82 10.74
CA ILE A 10 -2.69 -6.78 9.39
C ILE A 10 -1.89 -7.68 8.46
N ILE A 11 -0.56 -7.60 8.50
CA ILE A 11 0.33 -8.43 7.66
C ILE A 11 0.22 -9.91 8.03
N GLU A 12 0.18 -10.25 9.31
CA GLU A 12 -0.03 -11.64 9.76
C GLU A 12 -1.34 -12.23 9.24
N ARG A 13 -2.43 -11.46 9.30
CA ARG A 13 -3.73 -11.87 8.74
C ARG A 13 -3.69 -12.02 7.23
N PHE A 14 -3.03 -11.12 6.54
CA PHE A 14 -2.86 -11.18 5.09
C PHE A 14 -2.05 -12.42 4.70
N ALA A 15 -0.90 -12.64 5.32
CA ALA A 15 -0.05 -13.79 5.06
C ALA A 15 -0.78 -15.12 5.32
N LYS A 16 -1.53 -15.21 6.42
CA LYS A 16 -2.34 -16.39 6.74
C LYS A 16 -3.42 -16.64 5.69
N ALA A 17 -4.13 -15.60 5.27
CA ALA A 17 -5.20 -15.72 4.28
C ALA A 17 -4.65 -16.18 2.92
N THR A 18 -3.58 -15.56 2.43
CA THR A 18 -2.96 -15.94 1.16
C THR A 18 -2.40 -17.35 1.18
N SER A 19 -1.71 -17.76 2.26
CA SER A 19 -1.20 -19.13 2.42
C SER A 19 -2.34 -20.17 2.45
N THR A 20 -3.44 -19.86 3.12
CA THR A 20 -4.60 -20.76 3.15
C THR A 20 -5.21 -20.94 1.76
N ILE A 21 -5.40 -19.84 1.03
CA ILE A 21 -5.93 -19.89 -0.35
C ILE A 21 -4.98 -20.66 -1.26
N GLN A 22 -3.67 -20.42 -1.15
CA GLN A 22 -2.68 -21.15 -1.97
C GLN A 22 -2.71 -22.65 -1.69
N THR A 23 -2.84 -23.05 -0.42
CA THR A 23 -2.98 -24.46 -0.04
C THR A 23 -4.20 -25.10 -0.67
N CYS A 24 -5.35 -24.43 -0.65
CA CYS A 24 -6.57 -24.91 -1.29
C CYS A 24 -6.40 -25.04 -2.83
N LEU A 25 -5.78 -24.03 -3.47
CA LEU A 25 -5.54 -24.09 -4.91
C LEU A 25 -4.61 -25.24 -5.28
N LYS A 26 -3.55 -25.48 -4.51
CA LYS A 26 -2.62 -26.60 -4.74
C LYS A 26 -3.29 -27.97 -4.61
N ALA A 27 -4.24 -28.11 -3.71
CA ALA A 27 -5.02 -29.35 -3.57
C ALA A 27 -5.84 -29.68 -4.83
N GLU A 28 -6.25 -28.65 -5.57
CA GLU A 28 -6.98 -28.77 -6.85
C GLU A 28 -6.05 -28.76 -8.09
N GLY A 29 -4.73 -28.77 -7.90
CA GLY A 29 -3.74 -28.77 -8.98
C GLY A 29 -3.45 -27.39 -9.58
N TYR A 30 -3.82 -26.32 -8.89
CA TYR A 30 -3.55 -24.92 -9.29
C TYR A 30 -2.56 -24.25 -8.34
N ASP A 31 -1.95 -23.16 -8.77
CA ASP A 31 -1.16 -22.27 -7.92
C ASP A 31 -1.29 -20.83 -8.40
N PHE A 32 -0.85 -19.88 -7.58
CA PHE A 32 -0.70 -18.50 -8.01
C PHE A 32 0.38 -18.41 -9.10
N MET A 33 0.11 -17.58 -10.11
CA MET A 33 1.06 -17.38 -11.20
C MET A 33 2.22 -16.51 -10.74
N HIS A 34 3.42 -17.04 -10.80
CA HIS A 34 4.67 -16.40 -10.38
C HIS A 34 5.75 -16.57 -11.44
N SER A 35 6.57 -15.54 -11.62
CA SER A 35 7.77 -15.53 -12.44
C SER A 35 8.96 -15.13 -11.59
N ASP A 36 10.09 -15.83 -11.73
CA ASP A 36 11.32 -15.49 -10.99
C ASP A 36 11.86 -14.10 -11.35
N HIS A 37 11.53 -13.62 -12.55
CA HIS A 37 11.96 -12.31 -13.03
C HIS A 37 10.97 -11.17 -12.71
N LEU A 38 9.67 -11.45 -12.77
CA LEU A 38 8.61 -10.43 -12.66
C LEU A 38 7.85 -10.48 -11.34
N GLY A 39 8.10 -11.49 -10.51
CA GLY A 39 7.32 -11.73 -9.28
C GLY A 39 5.93 -12.28 -9.56
N TRP A 40 4.96 -11.89 -8.78
CA TRP A 40 3.58 -12.32 -8.94
C TRP A 40 2.93 -11.70 -10.17
N ILE A 41 2.29 -12.54 -10.99
CA ILE A 41 1.60 -12.11 -12.21
C ILE A 41 0.13 -11.90 -11.88
N LEU A 42 -0.33 -10.68 -12.10
CA LEU A 42 -1.70 -10.27 -11.84
C LEU A 42 -2.36 -9.74 -13.13
N THR A 43 -3.67 -9.64 -13.13
CA THR A 43 -4.46 -9.16 -14.28
C THR A 43 -4.11 -7.74 -14.70
N CYS A 44 -3.68 -6.90 -13.77
CA CYS A 44 -3.24 -5.53 -14.06
C CYS A 44 -1.70 -5.46 -14.00
N PRO A 45 -1.03 -5.03 -15.09
CA PRO A 45 0.44 -4.91 -15.13
C PRO A 45 1.04 -3.99 -14.06
N SER A 46 0.30 -2.99 -13.59
CA SER A 46 0.73 -2.09 -12.51
C SER A 46 0.92 -2.78 -11.16
N ASN A 47 0.46 -4.02 -11.02
CA ASN A 47 0.59 -4.81 -9.79
C ASN A 47 1.69 -5.87 -9.87
N LEU A 48 2.41 -5.99 -11.00
CA LEU A 48 3.53 -6.92 -11.14
C LEU A 48 4.58 -6.72 -10.04
N GLY A 49 5.19 -7.80 -9.62
CA GLY A 49 6.15 -7.84 -8.51
C GLY A 49 5.52 -8.44 -7.27
N THR A 50 5.38 -7.67 -6.20
CA THR A 50 4.78 -8.16 -4.95
C THR A 50 3.26 -8.28 -5.01
N GLY A 51 2.60 -7.57 -5.94
CA GLY A 51 1.14 -7.42 -5.92
C GLY A 51 0.60 -6.70 -4.69
N LEU A 52 1.49 -6.27 -3.79
CA LEU A 52 1.13 -5.74 -2.48
C LEU A 52 0.86 -4.23 -2.54
N ARG A 53 -0.30 -3.83 -2.08
CA ARG A 53 -0.63 -2.45 -1.76
C ARG A 53 -0.93 -2.33 -0.26
N ALA A 54 0.02 -1.77 0.49
CA ALA A 54 -0.19 -1.37 1.88
C ALA A 54 -0.62 0.10 1.91
N GLY A 55 -1.74 0.39 2.51
CA GLY A 55 -2.27 1.75 2.53
C GLY A 55 -3.17 2.01 3.74
N ALA A 56 -3.34 3.29 4.06
CA ALA A 56 -4.24 3.75 5.10
C ALA A 56 -4.95 5.04 4.70
N MET A 57 -6.15 5.20 5.26
CA MET A 57 -6.85 6.48 5.25
C MET A 57 -6.23 7.38 6.31
N VAL A 58 -5.62 8.48 5.89
CA VAL A 58 -4.94 9.43 6.78
C VAL A 58 -5.55 10.82 6.60
N LYS A 59 -5.87 11.48 7.71
CA LYS A 59 -6.38 12.84 7.71
C LYS A 59 -5.21 13.80 7.95
N VAL A 60 -4.81 14.51 6.91
CA VAL A 60 -3.65 15.42 6.89
C VAL A 60 -4.01 16.74 6.21
N PRO A 61 -4.93 17.54 6.79
CA PRO A 61 -5.46 18.72 6.13
C PRO A 61 -4.40 19.80 5.85
N LEU A 62 -3.43 19.98 6.76
CA LEU A 62 -2.40 21.00 6.62
C LEU A 62 -1.40 20.65 5.51
N VAL A 63 -0.88 19.41 5.55
CA VAL A 63 0.11 18.95 4.57
C VAL A 63 -0.53 18.78 3.18
N SER A 64 -1.76 18.28 3.12
CA SER A 64 -2.47 18.07 1.86
C SER A 64 -2.87 19.37 1.14
N GLY A 65 -2.93 20.49 1.85
CA GLY A 65 -3.13 21.83 1.28
C GLY A 65 -1.91 22.38 0.52
N ARG A 66 -0.74 21.77 0.68
CA ARG A 66 0.49 22.18 -0.02
C ARG A 66 0.44 21.79 -1.48
N LYS A 67 0.91 22.70 -2.35
CA LYS A 67 0.99 22.44 -3.81
C LYS A 67 1.96 21.31 -4.16
N ASP A 68 2.95 21.06 -3.31
CA ASP A 68 3.98 20.04 -3.49
C ASP A 68 3.65 18.70 -2.80
N PHE A 69 2.44 18.53 -2.23
CA PHE A 69 2.04 17.36 -1.45
C PHE A 69 2.27 16.03 -2.19
N LYS A 70 1.79 15.91 -3.42
CA LYS A 70 1.97 14.69 -4.22
C LYS A 70 3.45 14.41 -4.55
N ASN A 71 4.23 15.47 -4.79
CA ASN A 71 5.67 15.34 -5.04
C ASN A 71 6.42 14.92 -3.78
N LEU A 72 6.02 15.43 -2.62
CA LEU A 72 6.57 15.03 -1.33
C LEU A 72 6.36 13.53 -1.10
N LEU A 73 5.14 13.05 -1.26
CA LEU A 73 4.83 11.61 -1.16
C LEU A 73 5.61 10.77 -2.17
N GLY A 74 5.72 11.23 -3.41
CA GLY A 74 6.49 10.53 -4.45
C GLY A 74 7.96 10.33 -4.09
N ARG A 75 8.60 11.32 -3.45
CA ARG A 75 9.98 11.20 -2.94
C ARG A 75 10.12 10.14 -1.84
N MET A 76 9.05 9.90 -1.09
CA MET A 76 8.98 8.89 -0.03
C MET A 76 8.55 7.51 -0.55
N GLY A 77 8.38 7.34 -1.86
CA GLY A 77 7.89 6.10 -2.46
C GLY A 77 6.40 5.83 -2.20
N LEU A 78 5.63 6.89 -1.89
CA LEU A 78 4.22 6.83 -1.59
C LEU A 78 3.38 7.50 -2.68
N GLN A 79 2.11 7.14 -2.74
CA GLN A 79 1.10 7.79 -3.55
C GLN A 79 -0.15 8.11 -2.72
N ALA A 80 -0.81 9.22 -3.02
CA ALA A 80 -2.08 9.58 -2.42
C ALA A 80 -3.21 9.47 -3.45
N ARG A 81 -4.35 8.93 -3.00
CA ARG A 81 -5.60 8.91 -3.75
C ARG A 81 -6.67 9.61 -2.92
N GLY A 82 -7.53 10.37 -3.56
CA GLY A 82 -8.69 10.95 -2.89
C GLY A 82 -9.68 9.86 -2.45
N THR A 83 -10.63 10.24 -1.63
CA THR A 83 -11.66 9.33 -1.09
C THR A 83 -12.57 8.72 -2.15
N GLY A 84 -12.64 9.32 -3.35
CA GLY A 84 -13.41 8.83 -4.50
C GLY A 84 -12.61 7.97 -5.49
N GLY A 85 -11.35 7.63 -5.20
CA GLY A 85 -10.49 6.80 -6.05
C GLY A 85 -9.31 7.54 -6.68
N VAL A 86 -8.73 6.95 -7.75
CA VAL A 86 -7.59 7.51 -8.48
C VAL A 86 -7.96 8.88 -9.05
N ASP A 87 -7.09 9.87 -8.88
CA ASP A 87 -7.26 11.25 -9.34
C ASP A 87 -8.45 12.03 -8.75
N SER A 88 -9.13 11.50 -7.74
CA SER A 88 -10.17 12.24 -7.03
C SER A 88 -9.61 13.25 -6.03
N ALA A 89 -10.39 14.30 -5.75
CA ALA A 89 -10.10 15.24 -4.67
C ALA A 89 -10.37 14.60 -3.30
N SER A 90 -9.62 15.04 -2.29
CA SER A 90 -9.89 14.61 -0.92
C SER A 90 -11.11 15.31 -0.33
N THR A 91 -11.87 14.60 0.48
CA THR A 91 -12.95 15.19 1.28
C THR A 91 -12.42 15.47 2.68
N GLY A 92 -12.41 16.75 3.09
CA GLY A 92 -11.97 17.15 4.44
C GLY A 92 -10.51 16.86 4.78
N GLY A 93 -9.60 16.80 3.78
CA GLY A 93 -8.17 16.53 3.98
C GLY A 93 -7.85 15.07 4.28
N THR A 94 -8.79 14.16 4.05
CA THR A 94 -8.57 12.71 4.21
C THR A 94 -8.10 12.10 2.89
N TRP A 95 -6.99 11.37 2.93
CA TRP A 95 -6.37 10.74 1.78
C TRP A 95 -6.11 9.25 2.02
N ASP A 96 -6.25 8.46 0.97
CA ASP A 96 -5.77 7.08 0.92
C ASP A 96 -4.29 7.10 0.48
N ILE A 97 -3.39 6.96 1.45
CA ILE A 97 -1.94 6.95 1.23
C ILE A 97 -1.45 5.50 1.21
N SER A 98 -0.67 5.14 0.20
CA SER A 98 -0.14 3.78 0.02
C SER A 98 1.22 3.79 -0.66
N ASN A 99 1.93 2.64 -0.61
CA ASN A 99 3.14 2.47 -1.41
C ASN A 99 2.85 2.68 -2.91
N ALA A 100 3.78 3.33 -3.61
CA ALA A 100 3.70 3.58 -5.04
C ALA A 100 4.17 2.37 -5.86
N ASP A 101 5.30 1.77 -5.47
CA ASP A 101 5.93 0.67 -6.18
C ASP A 101 5.36 -0.70 -5.78
N ARG A 102 5.52 -1.69 -6.65
CA ARG A 102 5.29 -3.14 -6.40
C ARG A 102 6.44 -3.98 -6.95
N LEU A 103 7.13 -3.50 -7.96
CA LEU A 103 8.25 -4.18 -8.62
C LEU A 103 9.58 -3.62 -8.11
N GLY A 104 10.58 -4.48 -8.00
CA GLY A 104 11.95 -4.09 -7.61
C GLY A 104 12.19 -3.93 -6.11
N LYS A 105 11.19 -4.22 -5.28
CA LYS A 105 11.27 -4.19 -3.81
C LYS A 105 10.53 -5.39 -3.23
N SER A 106 10.96 -5.85 -2.05
CA SER A 106 10.25 -6.89 -1.31
C SER A 106 9.00 -6.34 -0.60
N GLU A 107 8.12 -7.25 -0.20
CA GLU A 107 6.92 -6.92 0.59
C GLU A 107 7.29 -6.18 1.88
N ILE A 108 8.38 -6.61 2.54
CA ILE A 108 8.88 -6.01 3.78
C ILE A 108 9.34 -4.58 3.54
N GLU A 109 10.13 -4.34 2.50
CA GLU A 109 10.58 -2.98 2.12
C GLU A 109 9.41 -2.06 1.83
N LEU A 110 8.40 -2.53 1.08
CA LEU A 110 7.21 -1.73 0.76
C LEU A 110 6.39 -1.37 2.01
N VAL A 111 6.26 -2.31 2.94
CA VAL A 111 5.57 -2.07 4.22
C VAL A 111 6.35 -1.08 5.08
N ASN A 112 7.67 -1.19 5.15
CA ASN A 112 8.51 -0.25 5.89
C ASN A 112 8.44 1.17 5.32
N ILE A 113 8.53 1.33 4.00
CA ILE A 113 8.34 2.62 3.32
C ILE A 113 6.97 3.22 3.69
N PHE A 114 5.92 2.41 3.69
CA PHE A 114 4.58 2.86 4.07
C PHE A 114 4.51 3.30 5.54
N ILE A 115 5.11 2.55 6.47
CA ILE A 115 5.12 2.88 7.91
C ILE A 115 5.87 4.19 8.15
N GLU A 116 7.09 4.31 7.63
CA GLU A 116 7.94 5.51 7.78
C GLU A 116 7.24 6.74 7.21
N GLY A 117 6.73 6.65 6.00
CA GLY A 117 6.06 7.75 5.35
C GLY A 117 4.74 8.15 6.03
N LYS A 118 4.01 7.22 6.64
CA LYS A 118 2.83 7.53 7.45
C LYS A 118 3.22 8.37 8.68
N PHE A 119 4.30 8.00 9.38
CA PHE A 119 4.76 8.73 10.57
C PHE A 119 5.27 10.13 10.22
N GLU A 120 6.01 10.30 9.12
CA GLU A 120 6.48 11.62 8.70
C GLU A 120 5.33 12.56 8.34
N ASN A 121 4.33 12.08 7.59
CA ASN A 121 3.16 12.88 7.26
C ASN A 121 2.35 13.29 8.50
N SER A 122 2.22 12.42 9.50
CA SER A 122 1.56 12.76 10.76
C SER A 122 2.33 13.83 11.53
N LYS A 123 3.65 13.74 11.59
CA LYS A 123 4.49 14.77 12.23
C LYS A 123 4.41 16.12 11.53
N LEU A 124 4.39 16.14 10.20
CA LEU A 124 4.27 17.38 9.42
C LEU A 124 2.90 18.05 9.58
N ASP A 125 1.86 17.28 9.91
CA ASP A 125 0.51 17.80 10.18
C ASP A 125 0.29 18.18 11.66
N GLY A 126 1.31 18.01 12.52
CA GLY A 126 1.26 18.41 13.94
C GLY A 126 0.61 17.39 14.88
N HIS A 127 0.57 16.14 14.51
CA HIS A 127 0.08 15.02 15.32
C HIS A 127 1.19 14.08 15.76
#